data_d5742536b49d363fe087196fc1eacae2
#
_entry.id   d5742536b49d363fe087196fc1eacae2
#
_cell.length_a   1.000
_cell.length_b   1.000
_cell.length_c   1.000
_cell.angle_alpha   90.00
_cell.angle_beta   90.00
_cell.angle_gamma   90.00
#
_symmetry.space_group_name_H-M   'P 1'
#
loop_
_entity.id
_entity.type
_entity.pdbx_description
1 polymer ?
#
loop_
_entity_poly.entity_id
_entity_poly.type
_entity_poly.pdbx_seq_one_letter_code
_entity_poly.pdbx_strand_id
1 'polypeptide(L)'
;TTFTSDNFNSAKNLISTYAVIIKGNTVLNEVIDKLDLDMTYAELYDMVDVADVDATQIMKITVTDTDAERAGEIAQTIADIVPDVLVEKVEAGSCKTVSDVSINPNKVFPQTKKYVVLAGLLGAVVVCGVLVLAHLLHDTVVDDEDVQKKLGLPVLGLIPEV
;
A
#
# COMPACT_ATOMS: atom_id res chain seq x y z
N THR A 1 -15.74 -34.89 7.33
CA THR A 1 -16.30 -33.54 7.58
C THR A 1 -16.03 -32.72 6.35
N THR A 2 -17.06 -32.57 5.51
CA THR A 2 -17.01 -31.75 4.27
C THR A 2 -17.03 -30.28 4.68
N PHE A 3 -15.95 -29.55 4.42
CA PHE A 3 -15.92 -28.09 4.52
C PHE A 3 -16.78 -27.52 3.39
N THR A 4 -17.94 -27.02 3.73
CA THR A 4 -18.87 -26.40 2.80
C THR A 4 -18.56 -24.90 2.68
N SER A 5 -18.79 -24.32 1.50
CA SER A 5 -18.61 -22.88 1.25
C SER A 5 -19.32 -21.97 2.27
N ASP A 6 -20.40 -22.46 2.87
CA ASP A 6 -21.15 -21.75 3.91
C ASP A 6 -20.36 -21.60 5.23
N ASN A 7 -19.56 -22.60 5.59
CA ASN A 7 -18.69 -22.52 6.77
C ASN A 7 -17.55 -21.53 6.57
N PHE A 8 -17.08 -21.39 5.33
CA PHE A 8 -16.04 -20.44 4.96
C PHE A 8 -16.53 -18.99 5.03
N ASN A 9 -17.73 -18.71 4.49
CA ASN A 9 -18.34 -17.38 4.56
C ASN A 9 -18.68 -16.99 6.01
N SER A 10 -19.10 -17.94 6.84
CA SER A 10 -19.39 -17.69 8.25
C SER A 10 -18.11 -17.34 9.04
N ALA A 11 -16.99 -18.04 8.79
CA ALA A 11 -15.71 -17.75 9.41
C ALA A 11 -15.20 -16.34 9.02
N LYS A 12 -15.32 -15.97 7.74
CA LYS A 12 -14.91 -14.65 7.24
C LYS A 12 -15.75 -13.51 7.83
N ASN A 13 -17.05 -13.73 8.01
CA ASN A 13 -17.94 -12.77 8.66
C ASN A 13 -17.58 -12.56 10.13
N LEU A 14 -17.19 -13.62 10.84
CA LEU A 14 -16.73 -13.53 12.23
C LEU A 14 -15.45 -12.71 12.35
N ILE A 15 -14.47 -12.96 11.48
CA ILE A 15 -13.19 -12.20 11.47
C ILE A 15 -13.45 -10.71 11.20
N SER A 16 -14.33 -10.39 10.25
CA SER A 16 -14.70 -9.00 9.97
C SER A 16 -15.34 -8.33 11.19
N THR A 17 -16.19 -9.05 11.92
CA THR A 17 -16.81 -8.56 13.15
C THR A 17 -15.75 -8.32 14.23
N TYR A 18 -14.84 -9.26 14.41
CA TYR A 18 -13.75 -9.13 15.38
C TYR A 18 -12.80 -7.98 15.03
N ALA A 19 -12.49 -7.78 13.75
CA ALA A 19 -11.68 -6.65 13.31
C ALA A 19 -12.31 -5.29 13.68
N VAL A 20 -13.64 -5.17 13.54
CA VAL A 20 -14.37 -3.96 13.95
C VAL A 20 -14.30 -3.77 15.47
N ILE A 21 -14.40 -4.82 16.27
CA ILE A 21 -14.31 -4.74 17.72
C ILE A 21 -12.90 -4.36 18.17
N ILE A 22 -11.87 -5.00 17.58
CA ILE A 22 -10.45 -4.74 17.89
C ILE A 22 -10.07 -3.29 17.57
N LYS A 23 -10.52 -2.79 16.43
CA LYS A 23 -10.33 -1.37 16.04
C LYS A 23 -11.32 -0.42 16.71
N GLY A 24 -12.20 -0.92 17.56
CA GLY A 24 -13.20 -0.10 18.25
C GLY A 24 -12.61 0.77 19.37
N ASN A 25 -13.33 1.85 19.71
CA ASN A 25 -12.93 2.80 20.74
C ASN A 25 -12.60 2.13 22.08
N THR A 26 -13.30 1.07 22.43
CA THR A 26 -13.10 0.37 23.72
C THR A 26 -11.69 -0.20 23.83
N VAL A 27 -11.22 -0.90 22.78
CA VAL A 27 -9.90 -1.53 22.80
C VAL A 27 -8.80 -0.49 22.63
N LEU A 28 -8.90 0.37 21.61
CA LEU A 28 -7.83 1.29 21.29
C LEU A 28 -7.65 2.39 22.35
N ASN A 29 -8.73 2.89 22.97
CA ASN A 29 -8.60 3.83 24.09
C ASN A 29 -7.98 3.15 25.32
N GLU A 30 -8.32 1.90 25.60
CA GLU A 30 -7.70 1.16 26.69
C GLU A 30 -6.19 0.96 26.46
N VAL A 31 -5.77 0.76 25.20
CA VAL A 31 -4.33 0.69 24.84
C VAL A 31 -3.65 2.04 25.07
N ILE A 32 -4.28 3.14 24.63
CA ILE A 32 -3.75 4.49 24.84
C ILE A 32 -3.58 4.77 26.33
N ASP A 33 -4.59 4.45 27.13
CA ASP A 33 -4.58 4.68 28.57
C ASP A 33 -3.54 3.79 29.30
N LYS A 34 -3.42 2.52 28.91
CA LYS A 34 -2.45 1.59 29.52
C LYS A 34 -1.00 1.94 29.26
N LEU A 35 -0.71 2.44 28.06
CA LEU A 35 0.65 2.78 27.64
C LEU A 35 0.95 4.27 27.78
N ASP A 36 0.01 5.07 28.28
CA ASP A 36 0.13 6.54 28.43
C ASP A 36 0.60 7.20 27.13
N LEU A 37 -0.03 6.81 26.01
CA LEU A 37 0.38 7.29 24.69
C LEU A 37 -0.15 8.70 24.45
N ASP A 38 0.75 9.60 24.04
CA ASP A 38 0.39 10.97 23.60
C ASP A 38 -0.12 10.94 22.14
N MET A 39 -1.25 10.26 21.93
CA MET A 39 -1.91 10.15 20.63
C MET A 39 -3.41 10.00 20.77
N THR A 40 -4.14 10.37 19.72
CA THR A 40 -5.59 10.23 19.64
C THR A 40 -6.00 8.82 19.18
N TYR A 41 -7.26 8.46 19.48
CA TYR A 41 -7.87 7.25 18.95
C TYR A 41 -7.72 7.14 17.41
N ALA A 42 -7.91 8.25 16.67
CA ALA A 42 -7.84 8.25 15.21
C ALA A 42 -6.43 7.94 14.70
N GLU A 43 -5.42 8.47 15.35
CA GLU A 43 -4.01 8.19 15.00
C GLU A 43 -3.67 6.71 15.25
N LEU A 44 -4.06 6.16 16.41
CA LEU A 44 -3.84 4.75 16.70
C LEU A 44 -4.65 3.84 15.76
N TYR A 45 -5.88 4.23 15.42
CA TYR A 45 -6.73 3.49 14.48
C TYR A 45 -6.07 3.32 13.10
N ASP A 46 -5.39 4.35 12.60
CA ASP A 46 -4.69 4.33 11.31
C ASP A 46 -3.39 3.51 11.36
N MET A 47 -2.80 3.35 12.54
CA MET A 47 -1.61 2.55 12.76
C MET A 47 -1.90 1.05 12.88
N VAL A 48 -3.12 0.67 13.27
CA VAL A 48 -3.52 -0.72 13.50
C VAL A 48 -4.24 -1.28 12.29
N ASP A 49 -3.78 -2.40 11.77
CA ASP A 49 -4.46 -3.18 10.73
C ASP A 49 -4.78 -4.60 11.23
N VAL A 50 -5.97 -5.09 10.89
CA VAL A 50 -6.45 -6.42 11.27
C VAL A 50 -6.90 -7.16 10.04
N ALA A 51 -6.24 -8.26 9.73
CA ALA A 51 -6.50 -9.08 8.55
C ALA A 51 -6.63 -10.56 8.90
N ASP A 52 -7.32 -11.31 8.06
CA ASP A 52 -7.33 -12.77 8.09
C ASP A 52 -6.03 -13.34 7.53
N VAL A 53 -5.63 -14.50 8.01
CA VAL A 53 -4.50 -15.24 7.48
C VAL A 53 -5.02 -16.37 6.59
N ASP A 54 -4.87 -16.21 5.26
CA ASP A 54 -5.09 -17.23 4.23
C ASP A 54 -6.35 -18.10 4.44
N ALA A 55 -7.51 -17.45 4.62
CA ALA A 55 -8.78 -18.14 4.78
C ALA A 55 -8.85 -19.12 5.98
N THR A 56 -8.07 -18.86 7.00
CA THR A 56 -8.12 -19.55 8.30
C THR A 56 -8.99 -18.78 9.30
N GLN A 57 -9.19 -19.34 10.50
CA GLN A 57 -9.81 -18.64 11.62
C GLN A 57 -8.78 -17.85 12.45
N ILE A 58 -7.60 -17.60 11.89
CA ILE A 58 -6.53 -16.85 12.52
C ILE A 58 -6.58 -15.40 12.07
N MET A 59 -6.57 -14.47 13.00
CA MET A 59 -6.44 -13.04 12.75
C MET A 59 -5.00 -12.61 12.96
N LYS A 60 -4.51 -11.79 12.06
CA LYS A 60 -3.23 -11.09 12.18
C LYS A 60 -3.47 -9.63 12.51
N ILE A 61 -2.95 -9.18 13.62
CA ILE A 61 -2.93 -7.77 14.00
C ILE A 61 -1.56 -7.23 13.62
N THR A 62 -1.53 -6.12 12.89
CA THR A 62 -0.31 -5.46 12.47
C THR A 62 -0.35 -4.02 12.95
N VAL A 63 0.68 -3.58 13.65
CA VAL A 63 0.84 -2.19 14.08
C VAL A 63 2.00 -1.57 13.30
N THR A 64 1.78 -0.40 12.73
CA THR A 64 2.78 0.33 11.95
C THR A 64 3.08 1.65 12.62
N ASP A 65 4.31 1.83 13.08
CA ASP A 65 4.79 3.06 13.71
C ASP A 65 6.16 3.45 13.11
N THR A 66 6.56 4.67 13.36
CA THR A 66 7.93 5.17 13.10
C THR A 66 8.95 4.57 14.06
N ASP A 67 8.50 4.19 15.26
CA ASP A 67 9.28 3.51 16.30
C ASP A 67 8.84 2.04 16.39
N ALA A 68 9.77 1.14 16.11
CA ALA A 68 9.50 -0.30 16.08
C ALA A 68 9.27 -0.90 17.49
N GLU A 69 9.89 -0.32 18.52
CA GLU A 69 9.72 -0.75 19.90
C GLU A 69 8.34 -0.38 20.40
N ARG A 70 7.90 0.87 20.18
CA ARG A 70 6.56 1.33 20.51
C ARG A 70 5.48 0.54 19.74
N ALA A 71 5.69 0.25 18.44
CA ALA A 71 4.79 -0.60 17.66
C ALA A 71 4.64 -2.00 18.29
N GLY A 72 5.74 -2.56 18.80
CA GLY A 72 5.75 -3.84 19.51
C GLY A 72 4.96 -3.81 20.82
N GLU A 73 5.14 -2.77 21.62
CA GLU A 73 4.40 -2.58 22.89
C GLU A 73 2.89 -2.42 22.64
N ILE A 74 2.51 -1.62 21.65
CA ILE A 74 1.11 -1.46 21.24
C ILE A 74 0.51 -2.80 20.80
N ALA A 75 1.22 -3.54 19.93
CA ALA A 75 0.76 -4.84 19.44
C ALA A 75 0.61 -5.86 20.57
N GLN A 76 1.54 -5.89 21.53
CA GLN A 76 1.48 -6.77 22.70
C GLN A 76 0.28 -6.42 23.59
N THR A 77 0.09 -5.14 23.87
CA THR A 77 -1.03 -4.67 24.70
C THR A 77 -2.38 -4.98 24.05
N ILE A 78 -2.50 -4.83 22.73
CA ILE A 78 -3.69 -5.24 21.98
C ILE A 78 -3.90 -6.76 22.12
N ALA A 79 -2.85 -7.56 21.96
CA ALA A 79 -2.94 -9.01 22.07
C ALA A 79 -3.35 -9.49 23.45
N ASP A 80 -3.03 -8.74 24.50
CA ASP A 80 -3.40 -9.03 25.88
C ASP A 80 -4.86 -8.64 26.21
N ILE A 81 -5.37 -7.53 25.62
CA ILE A 81 -6.72 -7.02 25.88
C ILE A 81 -7.77 -7.75 25.04
N VAL A 82 -7.47 -8.03 23.77
CA VAL A 82 -8.43 -8.53 22.78
C VAL A 82 -9.14 -9.81 23.22
N PRO A 83 -8.49 -10.85 23.79
CA PRO A 83 -9.17 -12.07 24.22
C PRO A 83 -10.30 -11.78 25.22
N ASP A 84 -10.06 -10.93 26.21
CA ASP A 84 -11.03 -10.60 27.25
C ASP A 84 -12.22 -9.84 26.68
N VAL A 85 -11.96 -8.84 25.82
CA VAL A 85 -13.01 -8.04 25.17
C VAL A 85 -13.85 -8.89 24.21
N LEU A 86 -13.25 -9.80 23.45
CA LEU A 86 -13.99 -10.69 22.55
C LEU A 86 -14.86 -11.68 23.30
N VAL A 87 -14.40 -12.24 24.41
CA VAL A 87 -15.19 -13.13 25.26
C VAL A 87 -16.36 -12.37 25.88
N GLU A 88 -16.14 -11.15 26.39
CA GLU A 88 -17.18 -10.34 27.00
C GLU A 88 -18.25 -9.82 26.00
N LYS A 89 -17.82 -9.37 24.82
CA LYS A 89 -18.71 -8.67 23.85
C LYS A 89 -19.40 -9.61 22.86
N VAL A 90 -18.84 -10.76 22.55
CA VAL A 90 -19.32 -11.63 21.46
C VAL A 90 -19.71 -13.03 21.96
N GLU A 91 -19.62 -13.29 23.28
CA GLU A 91 -19.80 -14.64 23.84
C GLU A 91 -18.93 -15.68 23.08
N ALA A 92 -17.79 -15.22 22.55
CA ALA A 92 -16.86 -16.10 21.86
C ALA A 92 -16.40 -17.20 22.81
N GLY A 93 -16.58 -18.44 22.42
CA GLY A 93 -16.36 -19.60 23.31
C GLY A 93 -14.93 -19.74 23.83
N SER A 94 -13.93 -19.29 23.06
CA SER A 94 -12.55 -19.01 23.50
C SER A 94 -11.78 -18.28 22.40
N CYS A 95 -11.12 -17.21 22.74
CA CYS A 95 -10.12 -16.55 21.92
C CYS A 95 -8.75 -16.77 22.59
N LYS A 96 -7.74 -17.15 21.82
CA LYS A 96 -6.41 -17.42 22.37
C LYS A 96 -5.34 -16.86 21.43
N THR A 97 -4.38 -16.17 22.00
CA THR A 97 -3.18 -15.75 21.29
C THR A 97 -2.40 -16.97 20.83
N VAL A 98 -2.14 -17.08 19.53
CA VAL A 98 -1.50 -18.25 18.90
C VAL A 98 0.00 -18.03 18.72
N SER A 99 0.44 -16.78 18.59
CA SER A 99 1.84 -16.43 18.34
C SER A 99 2.23 -15.19 19.10
N ASP A 100 3.48 -15.14 19.54
CA ASP A 100 4.07 -13.96 20.18
C ASP A 100 4.24 -12.82 19.17
N VAL A 101 4.30 -11.59 19.70
CA VAL A 101 4.54 -10.39 18.88
C VAL A 101 5.93 -10.44 18.27
N SER A 102 6.00 -10.26 16.95
CA SER A 102 7.26 -10.22 16.22
C SER A 102 7.53 -8.79 15.74
N ILE A 103 8.56 -8.18 16.29
CA ILE A 103 8.97 -6.82 15.93
C ILE A 103 9.82 -6.89 14.65
N ASN A 104 9.38 -6.18 13.59
CA ASN A 104 10.14 -6.04 12.37
C ASN A 104 10.74 -4.62 12.27
N PRO A 105 12.03 -4.44 12.50
CA PRO A 105 12.67 -3.12 12.45
C PRO A 105 12.85 -2.58 11.02
N ASN A 106 12.52 -3.38 10.01
CA ASN A 106 12.67 -2.94 8.63
C ASN A 106 11.54 -1.99 8.23
N LYS A 107 11.93 -0.90 7.53
CA LYS A 107 10.98 0.09 7.03
C LYS A 107 10.05 -0.53 5.98
N VAL A 108 8.76 -0.62 6.29
CA VAL A 108 7.73 -1.17 5.40
C VAL A 108 7.05 -0.09 4.57
N PHE A 109 7.03 1.16 5.03
CA PHE A 109 6.43 2.30 4.35
C PHE A 109 7.20 3.62 4.64
N PRO A 110 7.29 4.58 3.69
CA PRO A 110 6.90 4.47 2.29
C PRO A 110 7.87 3.58 1.48
N GLN A 111 7.35 2.87 0.48
CA GLN A 111 8.17 2.03 -0.41
C GLN A 111 8.92 2.90 -1.44
N THR A 112 9.92 3.63 -0.97
CA THR A 112 10.68 4.63 -1.74
C THR A 112 11.16 4.08 -3.10
N LYS A 113 11.59 2.81 -3.14
CA LYS A 113 12.04 2.17 -4.39
C LYS A 113 10.95 2.15 -5.47
N LYS A 114 9.70 1.85 -5.11
CA LYS A 114 8.58 1.84 -6.07
C LYS A 114 8.27 3.24 -6.59
N TYR A 115 8.26 4.24 -5.71
CA TYR A 115 7.98 5.63 -6.12
C TYR A 115 9.09 6.21 -7.00
N VAL A 116 10.36 5.89 -6.74
CA VAL A 116 11.48 6.31 -7.59
C VAL A 116 11.38 5.70 -9.00
N VAL A 117 11.08 4.40 -9.10
CA VAL A 117 10.89 3.74 -10.40
C VAL A 117 9.71 4.35 -11.16
N LEU A 118 8.58 4.59 -10.48
CA LEU A 118 7.40 5.19 -11.10
C LEU A 118 7.66 6.62 -11.58
N ALA A 119 8.36 7.44 -10.78
CA ALA A 119 8.74 8.80 -11.15
C ALA A 119 9.73 8.81 -12.34
N GLY A 120 10.69 7.89 -12.35
CA GLY A 120 11.63 7.73 -13.46
C GLY A 120 10.93 7.36 -14.77
N LEU A 121 9.96 6.44 -14.71
CA LEU A 121 9.19 6.03 -15.90
C LEU A 121 8.32 7.18 -16.42
N LEU A 122 7.64 7.92 -15.54
CA LEU A 122 6.87 9.10 -15.91
C LEU A 122 7.77 10.17 -16.53
N GLY A 123 8.95 10.43 -15.96
CA GLY A 123 9.92 11.37 -16.52
C GLY A 123 10.37 10.98 -17.93
N ALA A 124 10.67 9.69 -18.16
CA ALA A 124 11.05 9.19 -19.48
C ALA A 124 9.94 9.40 -20.53
N VAL A 125 8.69 9.13 -20.18
CA VAL A 125 7.54 9.36 -21.09
C VAL A 125 7.41 10.83 -21.46
N VAL A 126 7.56 11.74 -20.50
CA VAL A 126 7.50 13.19 -20.76
C VAL A 126 8.63 13.62 -21.69
N VAL A 127 9.87 13.19 -21.44
CA VAL A 127 11.03 13.52 -22.29
C VAL A 127 10.84 12.99 -23.72
N CYS A 128 10.41 11.73 -23.88
CA CYS A 128 10.11 11.17 -25.19
C CYS A 128 9.01 11.98 -25.92
N GLY A 129 7.95 12.36 -25.20
CA GLY A 129 6.87 13.17 -25.76
C GLY A 129 7.36 14.54 -26.26
N VAL A 130 8.20 15.22 -25.48
CA VAL A 130 8.80 16.50 -25.88
C VAL A 130 9.71 16.35 -27.09
N LEU A 131 10.53 15.29 -27.14
CA LEU A 131 11.40 15.04 -28.29
C LEU A 131 10.61 14.75 -29.57
N VAL A 132 9.56 13.93 -29.50
CA VAL A 132 8.67 13.66 -30.62
C VAL A 132 7.98 14.96 -31.09
N LEU A 133 7.48 15.75 -30.15
CA LEU A 133 6.83 17.04 -30.48
C LEU A 133 7.82 18.02 -31.12
N ALA A 134 9.04 18.12 -30.58
CA ALA A 134 10.10 18.93 -31.14
C ALA A 134 10.47 18.47 -32.56
N HIS A 135 10.55 17.14 -32.76
CA HIS A 135 10.83 16.58 -34.09
C HIS A 135 9.72 16.87 -35.10
N LEU A 136 8.45 16.77 -34.70
CA LEU A 136 7.30 17.08 -35.55
C LEU A 136 7.18 18.59 -35.88
N LEU A 137 7.63 19.46 -34.98
CA LEU A 137 7.61 20.92 -35.18
C LEU A 137 8.83 21.42 -35.94
N HIS A 138 9.92 20.65 -36.01
CA HIS A 138 11.10 20.97 -36.81
C HIS A 138 10.88 20.46 -38.25
N ASP A 139 10.21 21.26 -39.02
CA ASP A 139 10.00 21.03 -40.45
C ASP A 139 11.25 21.46 -41.23
N THR A 140 12.41 20.89 -40.90
CA THR A 140 13.66 21.16 -41.58
C THR A 140 13.75 20.28 -42.80
N VAL A 141 13.95 20.89 -43.95
CA VAL A 141 14.24 20.19 -45.22
C VAL A 141 15.67 19.64 -45.11
N VAL A 142 15.82 18.33 -44.99
CA VAL A 142 17.13 17.66 -44.75
C VAL A 142 17.65 16.97 -46.01
N ASP A 143 16.77 16.62 -46.94
CA ASP A 143 17.14 15.81 -48.11
C ASP A 143 16.53 16.37 -49.40
N ASP A 144 17.16 16.13 -50.53
CA ASP A 144 16.75 16.56 -51.89
C ASP A 144 15.35 16.04 -52.24
N GLU A 145 14.98 14.86 -51.73
CA GLU A 145 13.65 14.27 -51.90
C GLU A 145 12.56 15.07 -51.20
N ASP A 146 12.88 15.70 -50.06
CA ASP A 146 11.95 16.51 -49.29
C ASP A 146 11.60 17.82 -50.03
N VAL A 147 12.57 18.39 -50.75
CA VAL A 147 12.34 19.58 -51.60
C VAL A 147 11.35 19.25 -52.72
N GLN A 148 11.52 18.09 -53.36
CA GLN A 148 10.66 17.66 -54.46
C GLN A 148 9.24 17.31 -53.97
N LYS A 149 9.10 16.67 -52.83
CA LYS A 149 7.80 16.28 -52.26
C LYS A 149 7.01 17.44 -51.65
N LYS A 150 7.71 18.35 -50.97
CA LYS A 150 7.05 19.46 -50.25
C LYS A 150 6.80 20.68 -51.15
N LEU A 151 7.70 20.97 -52.08
CA LEU A 151 7.61 22.17 -52.94
C LEU A 151 7.15 21.85 -54.37
N GLY A 152 7.10 20.59 -54.76
CA GLY A 152 6.69 20.18 -56.11
C GLY A 152 7.63 20.68 -57.23
N LEU A 153 8.86 21.05 -56.90
CA LEU A 153 9.83 21.58 -57.82
C LEU A 153 10.96 20.58 -58.08
N PRO A 154 11.40 20.37 -59.34
CA PRO A 154 12.52 19.49 -59.60
C PRO A 154 13.85 20.12 -59.12
N VAL A 155 14.66 19.36 -58.43
CA VAL A 155 16.00 19.76 -57.99
C VAL A 155 16.91 19.84 -59.25
N LEU A 156 17.42 21.02 -59.54
CA LEU A 156 18.22 21.30 -60.74
C LEU A 156 19.73 21.07 -60.53
N GLY A 157 20.18 20.89 -59.27
CA GLY A 157 21.58 20.60 -58.94
C GLY A 157 21.87 20.82 -57.46
N LEU A 158 22.85 20.08 -56.95
CA LEU A 158 23.42 20.16 -55.61
C LEU A 158 24.73 20.95 -55.65
N ILE A 159 24.88 21.90 -54.74
CA ILE A 159 26.14 22.59 -54.50
C ILE A 159 26.80 21.92 -53.29
N PRO A 160 27.91 21.16 -53.44
CA PRO A 160 28.58 20.59 -52.28
C PRO A 160 29.23 21.69 -51.44
N GLU A 161 29.09 21.57 -50.10
CA GLU A 161 29.89 22.39 -49.20
C GLU A 161 31.37 22.05 -49.33
N VAL A 162 32.20 23.09 -49.39
CA VAL A 162 33.68 22.99 -49.48
C VAL A 162 34.27 22.96 -48.08
#